data_cbfdce9725f174e09a0064b854cd0b92
#
_entry.id   cbfdce9725f174e09a0064b854cd0b92
#
_cell.length_a   1.000
_cell.length_b   1.000
_cell.length_c   1.000
_cell.angle_alpha   90.00
_cell.angle_beta   90.00
_cell.angle_gamma   90.00
#
_symmetry.space_group_name_H-M   'P 1'
#
loop_
_entity.id
_entity.type
_entity.pdbx_description
1 polymer ?
#
loop_
_entity_poly.entity_id
_entity_poly.type
_entity_poly.pdbx_seq_one_letter_code
_entity_poly.pdbx_strand_id
1 'polypeptide(L)'
;TMAEWFVEGLVKRLAGWGDWSGDPVARKLYEHAVFYVVPNMNPDGSVRGNLRTNAAGANLNREWLAPDPERSPEVFAVREAIHANGCDMFFDIHGDEALPYVFVAGSEMLPSFTEHQLREQQAFIEAFKQASPDFQDRYGYEASKYKEDALKLASKYIGHTFGCLSLTLEMPFKDNANLPDERVGWNGERSAALGAA
;
A
#
# COMPACT_ATOMS: atom_id res chain seq x y z
N THR A 1 -5.69 7.09 -10.69
CA THR A 1 -6.51 6.69 -9.52
C THR A 1 -5.92 7.24 -8.23
N MET A 2 -6.60 7.02 -7.10
CA MET A 2 -6.10 7.49 -5.79
C MET A 2 -4.74 6.89 -5.43
N ALA A 3 -4.46 5.64 -5.81
CA ALA A 3 -3.15 5.03 -5.61
C ALA A 3 -2.04 5.71 -6.43
N GLU A 4 -2.33 6.10 -7.68
CA GLU A 4 -1.38 6.85 -8.51
C GLU A 4 -1.11 8.24 -7.93
N TRP A 5 -2.12 8.94 -7.43
CA TRP A 5 -1.95 10.23 -6.75
C TRP A 5 -1.15 10.11 -5.45
N PHE A 6 -1.38 9.04 -4.67
CA PHE A 6 -0.55 8.73 -3.51
C PHE A 6 0.92 8.57 -3.91
N VAL A 7 1.20 7.76 -4.92
CA VAL A 7 2.57 7.55 -5.43
C VAL A 7 3.16 8.84 -5.99
N GLU A 8 2.36 9.68 -6.66
CA GLU A 8 2.80 10.99 -7.13
C GLU A 8 3.28 11.87 -5.97
N GLY A 9 2.53 11.93 -4.87
CA GLY A 9 2.91 12.66 -3.66
C GLY A 9 4.22 12.17 -3.05
N LEU A 10 4.33 10.85 -2.87
CA LEU A 10 5.54 10.19 -2.38
C LEU A 10 6.76 10.53 -3.26
N VAL A 11 6.64 10.33 -4.57
CA VAL A 11 7.76 10.56 -5.51
C VAL A 11 8.14 12.03 -5.57
N LYS A 12 7.19 12.96 -5.56
CA LYS A 12 7.48 14.40 -5.52
C LYS A 12 8.27 14.78 -4.28
N ARG A 13 7.90 14.26 -3.12
CA ARG A 13 8.65 14.51 -1.88
C ARG A 13 10.04 13.90 -1.92
N LEU A 14 10.15 12.62 -2.29
CA LEU A 14 11.45 11.96 -2.41
C LEU A 14 12.37 12.65 -3.42
N ALA A 15 11.83 13.08 -4.57
CA ALA A 15 12.61 13.79 -5.60
C ALA A 15 12.93 15.25 -5.25
N GLY A 16 12.36 15.80 -4.18
CA GLY A 16 12.54 17.20 -3.78
C GLY A 16 11.91 18.19 -4.75
N TRP A 17 10.77 17.86 -5.36
CA TRP A 17 10.09 18.70 -6.33
C TRP A 17 9.12 19.69 -5.66
N GLY A 18 9.12 20.94 -6.16
CA GLY A 18 8.24 22.01 -5.66
C GLY A 18 8.55 22.35 -4.21
N ASP A 19 7.52 22.29 -3.37
CA ASP A 19 7.60 22.64 -1.94
C ASP A 19 8.49 21.70 -1.12
N TRP A 20 8.85 20.55 -1.67
CA TRP A 20 9.74 19.55 -1.05
C TRP A 20 11.22 19.78 -1.33
N SER A 21 11.57 20.89 -2.00
CA SER A 21 12.98 21.21 -2.29
C SER A 21 13.78 21.34 -0.99
N GLY A 22 14.79 20.45 -0.85
CA GLY A 22 15.66 20.43 0.32
C GLY A 22 15.04 19.75 1.57
N ASP A 23 13.96 18.98 1.43
CA ASP A 23 13.37 18.22 2.53
C ASP A 23 14.44 17.34 3.23
N PRO A 24 14.72 17.57 4.53
CA PRO A 24 15.73 16.80 5.24
C PRO A 24 15.33 15.35 5.46
N VAL A 25 14.02 15.06 5.51
CA VAL A 25 13.51 13.67 5.68
C VAL A 25 13.80 12.86 4.43
N ALA A 26 13.41 13.37 3.25
CA ALA A 26 13.69 12.69 1.98
C ALA A 26 15.19 12.44 1.78
N ARG A 27 16.03 13.46 2.05
CA ARG A 27 17.48 13.32 1.98
C ARG A 27 18.01 12.24 2.93
N LYS A 28 17.49 12.18 4.16
CA LYS A 28 17.89 11.17 5.13
C LYS A 28 17.46 9.75 4.72
N LEU A 29 16.28 9.62 4.13
CA LEU A 29 15.79 8.35 3.60
C LEU A 29 16.71 7.80 2.49
N TYR A 30 17.18 8.64 1.56
CA TYR A 30 18.11 8.22 0.50
C TYR A 30 19.48 7.73 1.00
N GLU A 31 19.88 8.13 2.22
CA GLU A 31 21.12 7.63 2.83
C GLU A 31 20.97 6.16 3.33
N HIS A 32 19.72 5.69 3.53
CA HIS A 32 19.44 4.44 4.21
C HIS A 32 18.52 3.50 3.45
N ALA A 33 17.87 3.94 2.38
CA ALA A 33 16.86 3.15 1.69
C ALA A 33 16.95 3.26 0.16
N VAL A 34 16.57 2.18 -0.51
CA VAL A 34 16.31 2.13 -1.94
C VAL A 34 14.82 1.90 -2.12
N PHE A 35 14.18 2.75 -2.93
CA PHE A 35 12.75 2.67 -3.19
C PHE A 35 12.48 2.01 -4.53
N TYR A 36 11.74 0.92 -4.53
CA TYR A 36 11.18 0.29 -5.72
C TYR A 36 9.70 0.66 -5.80
N VAL A 37 9.33 1.40 -6.83
CA VAL A 37 7.97 1.94 -6.97
C VAL A 37 7.31 1.37 -8.21
N VAL A 38 6.17 0.70 -8.03
CA VAL A 38 5.28 0.26 -9.11
C VAL A 38 4.05 1.17 -9.10
N PRO A 39 3.99 2.19 -9.96
CA PRO A 39 2.95 3.23 -9.88
C PRO A 39 1.56 2.71 -10.26
N ASN A 40 1.49 1.68 -11.08
CA ASN A 40 0.24 1.02 -11.46
C ASN A 40 0.46 -0.48 -11.65
N MET A 41 -0.06 -1.27 -10.72
CA MET A 41 0.08 -2.73 -10.75
C MET A 41 -0.80 -3.39 -11.83
N ASN A 42 -1.86 -2.70 -12.30
CA ASN A 42 -2.83 -3.25 -13.25
C ASN A 42 -3.11 -2.25 -14.41
N PRO A 43 -2.14 -2.00 -15.29
CA PRO A 43 -2.29 -1.01 -16.37
C PRO A 43 -3.42 -1.36 -17.33
N ASP A 44 -3.56 -2.62 -17.71
CA ASP A 44 -4.62 -3.08 -18.62
C ASP A 44 -6.01 -2.92 -17.98
N GLY A 45 -6.15 -3.28 -16.71
CA GLY A 45 -7.39 -3.09 -15.97
C GLY A 45 -7.76 -1.61 -15.82
N SER A 46 -6.78 -0.75 -15.60
CA SER A 46 -6.97 0.70 -15.54
C SER A 46 -7.53 1.25 -16.84
N VAL A 47 -6.97 0.87 -17.99
CA VAL A 47 -7.44 1.29 -19.32
C VAL A 47 -8.84 0.76 -19.64
N ARG A 48 -9.15 -0.47 -19.23
CA ARG A 48 -10.45 -1.12 -19.47
C ARG A 48 -11.54 -0.72 -18.49
N GLY A 49 -11.18 -0.07 -17.38
CA GLY A 49 -12.11 0.25 -16.29
C GLY A 49 -12.50 -0.97 -15.45
N ASN A 50 -11.65 -1.98 -15.36
CA ASN A 50 -11.88 -3.14 -14.51
C ASN A 50 -11.66 -2.75 -13.04
N LEU A 51 -12.55 -3.22 -12.16
CA LEU A 51 -12.41 -2.94 -10.74
C LEU A 51 -11.17 -3.61 -10.12
N ARG A 52 -10.91 -4.88 -10.46
CA ARG A 52 -9.88 -5.71 -9.81
C ARG A 52 -9.04 -6.54 -10.74
N THR A 53 -9.56 -6.86 -11.92
CA THR A 53 -8.94 -7.87 -12.79
C THR A 53 -8.08 -7.22 -13.86
N ASN A 54 -7.01 -7.92 -14.23
CA ASN A 54 -6.21 -7.57 -15.41
C ASN A 54 -6.91 -7.98 -16.72
N ALA A 55 -6.21 -7.87 -17.85
CA ALA A 55 -6.72 -8.24 -19.18
C ALA A 55 -7.12 -9.72 -19.29
N ALA A 56 -6.46 -10.60 -18.57
CA ALA A 56 -6.74 -12.04 -18.56
C ALA A 56 -7.87 -12.43 -17.58
N GLY A 57 -8.47 -11.46 -16.89
CA GLY A 57 -9.51 -11.70 -15.89
C GLY A 57 -8.99 -12.20 -14.54
N ALA A 58 -7.68 -12.12 -14.29
CA ALA A 58 -7.08 -12.47 -13.01
C ALA A 58 -7.21 -11.32 -12.00
N ASN A 59 -7.66 -11.63 -10.78
CA ASN A 59 -7.57 -10.71 -9.66
C ASN A 59 -6.14 -10.75 -9.12
N LEU A 60 -5.33 -9.73 -9.45
CA LEU A 60 -3.90 -9.72 -9.17
C LEU A 60 -3.59 -9.85 -7.67
N ASN A 61 -4.46 -9.33 -6.79
CA ASN A 61 -4.28 -9.50 -5.35
C ASN A 61 -4.86 -10.84 -4.84
N ARG A 62 -4.85 -11.88 -5.67
CA ARG A 62 -5.12 -13.31 -5.33
C ARG A 62 -4.10 -14.25 -5.97
N GLU A 63 -3.10 -13.71 -6.65
CA GLU A 63 -2.13 -14.48 -7.43
C GLU A 63 -0.74 -14.56 -6.76
N TRP A 64 -0.53 -13.91 -5.60
CA TRP A 64 0.81 -13.76 -5.02
C TRP A 64 1.46 -15.06 -4.54
N LEU A 65 0.67 -16.03 -4.08
CA LEU A 65 1.21 -17.33 -3.65
C LEU A 65 1.84 -18.12 -4.81
N ALA A 66 1.19 -18.10 -5.98
CA ALA A 66 1.61 -18.86 -7.15
C ALA A 66 1.19 -18.11 -8.44
N PRO A 67 1.87 -17.00 -8.79
CA PRO A 67 1.53 -16.24 -9.98
C PRO A 67 1.86 -17.02 -11.24
N ASP A 68 0.93 -16.99 -12.18
CA ASP A 68 1.09 -17.58 -13.51
C ASP A 68 1.63 -16.51 -14.48
N PRO A 69 2.76 -16.77 -15.20
CA PRO A 69 3.37 -15.77 -16.07
C PRO A 69 2.52 -15.38 -17.27
N GLU A 70 1.53 -16.18 -17.67
CA GLU A 70 0.60 -15.87 -18.77
C GLU A 70 -0.67 -15.18 -18.26
N ARG A 71 -1.15 -15.58 -17.08
CA ARG A 71 -2.40 -15.09 -16.52
C ARG A 71 -2.22 -13.86 -15.62
N SER A 72 -1.12 -13.81 -14.89
CA SER A 72 -0.80 -12.71 -13.94
C SER A 72 0.67 -12.27 -14.09
N PRO A 73 1.11 -11.90 -15.30
CA PRO A 73 2.50 -11.54 -15.57
C PRO A 73 2.98 -10.35 -14.73
N GLU A 74 2.09 -9.45 -14.37
CA GLU A 74 2.37 -8.30 -13.51
C GLU A 74 2.86 -8.76 -12.13
N VAL A 75 2.11 -9.66 -11.49
CA VAL A 75 2.48 -10.21 -10.18
C VAL A 75 3.73 -11.06 -10.30
N PHE A 76 3.83 -11.87 -11.35
CA PHE A 76 5.00 -12.71 -11.59
C PHE A 76 6.28 -11.86 -11.66
N ALA A 77 6.30 -10.82 -12.48
CA ALA A 77 7.47 -9.95 -12.67
C ALA A 77 7.84 -9.18 -11.40
N VAL A 78 6.85 -8.60 -10.70
CA VAL A 78 7.09 -7.84 -9.47
C VAL A 78 7.59 -8.75 -8.36
N ARG A 79 6.99 -9.94 -8.20
CA ARG A 79 7.42 -10.91 -7.20
C ARG A 79 8.86 -11.37 -7.44
N GLU A 80 9.22 -11.70 -8.67
CA GLU A 80 10.59 -12.06 -9.04
C GLU A 80 11.59 -10.94 -8.74
N ALA A 81 11.23 -9.69 -9.04
CA ALA A 81 12.06 -8.53 -8.70
C ALA A 81 12.25 -8.38 -7.18
N ILE A 82 11.20 -8.58 -6.39
CA ILE A 82 11.31 -8.54 -4.92
C ILE A 82 12.18 -9.67 -4.40
N HIS A 83 12.02 -10.89 -4.92
CA HIS A 83 12.88 -12.01 -4.53
C HIS A 83 14.36 -11.81 -4.86
N ALA A 84 14.64 -11.14 -5.99
CA ALA A 84 16.02 -10.86 -6.39
C ALA A 84 16.70 -9.77 -5.54
N ASN A 85 15.94 -8.81 -5.00
CA ASN A 85 16.48 -7.65 -4.30
C ASN A 85 16.29 -7.69 -2.78
N GLY A 86 15.41 -8.55 -2.27
CA GLY A 86 14.96 -8.52 -0.89
C GLY A 86 13.87 -7.46 -0.64
N CYS A 87 13.34 -7.45 0.60
CA CYS A 87 12.31 -6.50 1.01
C CYS A 87 12.37 -6.28 2.52
N ASP A 88 12.65 -5.05 2.94
CA ASP A 88 12.63 -4.65 4.35
C ASP A 88 11.31 -3.98 4.76
N MET A 89 10.62 -3.37 3.78
CA MET A 89 9.28 -2.80 3.95
C MET A 89 8.49 -2.94 2.66
N PHE A 90 7.24 -3.39 2.75
CA PHE A 90 6.30 -3.49 1.62
C PHE A 90 5.03 -2.71 1.91
N PHE A 91 4.61 -1.89 0.96
CA PHE A 91 3.43 -1.06 1.09
C PHE A 91 2.53 -1.19 -0.15
N ASP A 92 1.38 -1.82 0.02
CA ASP A 92 0.38 -2.10 -1.02
C ASP A 92 -0.75 -1.06 -0.94
N ILE A 93 -0.86 -0.21 -1.96
CA ILE A 93 -1.72 0.96 -1.95
C ILE A 93 -3.05 0.66 -2.63
N HIS A 94 -4.12 0.72 -1.86
CA HIS A 94 -5.47 0.38 -2.27
C HIS A 94 -6.49 1.49 -2.01
N GLY A 95 -7.71 1.24 -2.47
CA GLY A 95 -8.89 1.98 -2.08
C GLY A 95 -10.02 1.02 -1.73
N ASP A 96 -10.78 1.36 -0.70
CA ASP A 96 -11.91 0.58 -0.19
C ASP A 96 -13.25 1.23 -0.58
N GLU A 97 -14.13 0.42 -1.16
CA GLU A 97 -15.47 0.85 -1.57
C GLU A 97 -16.48 0.90 -0.42
N ALA A 98 -16.20 0.23 0.70
CA ALA A 98 -17.13 0.05 1.80
C ALA A 98 -16.81 0.91 3.03
N LEU A 99 -15.53 0.95 3.43
CA LEU A 99 -15.10 1.66 4.63
C LEU A 99 -14.67 3.09 4.29
N PRO A 100 -15.34 4.11 4.86
CA PRO A 100 -15.05 5.52 4.56
C PRO A 100 -13.89 6.05 5.44
N TYR A 101 -12.77 5.33 5.47
CA TYR A 101 -11.62 5.68 6.32
C TYR A 101 -10.31 5.45 5.59
N VAL A 102 -9.27 6.16 6.03
CA VAL A 102 -7.88 5.85 5.69
C VAL A 102 -7.29 5.01 6.81
N PHE A 103 -6.86 3.79 6.48
CA PHE A 103 -6.29 2.85 7.46
C PHE A 103 -5.30 1.89 6.82
N VAL A 104 -4.54 1.19 7.64
CA VAL A 104 -3.68 0.08 7.20
C VAL A 104 -4.17 -1.25 7.75
N ALA A 105 -3.93 -2.31 6.97
CA ALA A 105 -4.11 -3.70 7.36
C ALA A 105 -2.77 -4.43 7.32
N GLY A 106 -2.32 -4.93 8.44
CA GLY A 106 -1.07 -5.67 8.59
C GLY A 106 -1.22 -7.18 8.38
N SER A 107 -0.29 -7.94 8.91
CA SER A 107 -0.18 -9.39 8.74
C SER A 107 -0.37 -10.18 10.04
N GLU A 108 -0.99 -9.60 11.06
CA GLU A 108 -1.11 -10.11 12.43
C GLU A 108 -1.79 -11.47 12.52
N MET A 109 -2.64 -11.79 11.53
CA MET A 109 -3.34 -13.08 11.47
C MET A 109 -2.42 -14.26 11.10
N LEU A 110 -1.23 -13.98 10.55
CA LEU A 110 -0.34 -15.04 10.06
C LEU A 110 0.37 -15.72 11.22
N PRO A 111 0.46 -17.07 11.24
CA PRO A 111 1.22 -17.79 12.26
C PRO A 111 2.73 -17.44 12.29
N SER A 112 3.23 -16.88 11.17
CA SER A 112 4.62 -16.41 11.05
C SER A 112 4.84 -14.97 11.52
N PHE A 113 3.79 -14.25 11.90
CA PHE A 113 3.89 -12.88 12.36
C PHE A 113 4.63 -12.81 13.69
N THR A 114 5.66 -11.97 13.76
CA THR A 114 6.58 -11.89 14.89
C THR A 114 6.33 -10.65 15.74
N GLU A 115 6.83 -10.68 16.98
CA GLU A 115 6.83 -9.49 17.85
C GLU A 115 7.66 -8.33 17.27
N HIS A 116 8.66 -8.63 16.45
CA HIS A 116 9.43 -7.61 15.74
C HIS A 116 8.55 -6.86 14.73
N GLN A 117 7.86 -7.60 13.86
CA GLN A 117 6.91 -7.03 12.91
C GLN A 117 5.79 -6.23 13.60
N LEU A 118 5.31 -6.70 14.75
CA LEU A 118 4.32 -5.97 15.54
C LEU A 118 4.84 -4.61 16.01
N ARG A 119 6.07 -4.56 16.53
CA ARG A 119 6.69 -3.29 16.96
C ARG A 119 6.91 -2.32 15.80
N GLU A 120 7.38 -2.81 14.67
CA GLU A 120 7.56 -1.98 13.45
C GLU A 120 6.23 -1.42 12.96
N GLN A 121 5.20 -2.26 12.91
CA GLN A 121 3.86 -1.84 12.51
C GLN A 121 3.27 -0.79 13.45
N GLN A 122 3.40 -0.98 14.76
CA GLN A 122 2.95 0.01 15.75
C GLN A 122 3.71 1.33 15.61
N ALA A 123 5.02 1.29 15.43
CA ALA A 123 5.84 2.47 15.22
C ALA A 123 5.44 3.21 13.93
N PHE A 124 5.19 2.48 12.84
CA PHE A 124 4.71 3.06 11.59
C PHE A 124 3.35 3.73 11.76
N ILE A 125 2.39 3.04 12.38
CA ILE A 125 1.03 3.57 12.61
C ILE A 125 1.09 4.87 13.41
N GLU A 126 1.86 4.91 14.50
CA GLU A 126 1.98 6.11 15.31
C GLU A 126 2.65 7.28 14.56
N ALA A 127 3.69 7.00 13.78
CA ALA A 127 4.33 8.01 12.94
C ALA A 127 3.37 8.55 11.85
N PHE A 128 2.64 7.66 11.21
CA PHE A 128 1.72 8.04 10.13
C PHE A 128 0.51 8.84 10.66
N LYS A 129 0.00 8.53 11.86
CA LYS A 129 -1.02 9.35 12.55
C LYS A 129 -0.53 10.77 12.83
N GLN A 130 0.74 10.93 13.18
CA GLN A 130 1.33 12.25 13.40
C GLN A 130 1.55 13.03 12.09
N ALA A 131 1.87 12.32 11.00
CA ALA A 131 2.18 12.92 9.71
C ALA A 131 0.93 13.33 8.91
N SER A 132 -0.19 12.60 9.07
CA SER A 132 -1.42 12.85 8.30
C SER A 132 -2.66 12.86 9.17
N PRO A 133 -3.45 13.96 9.14
CA PRO A 133 -4.73 14.04 9.87
C PRO A 133 -5.82 13.15 9.24
N ASP A 134 -5.61 12.69 8.02
CA ASP A 134 -6.54 11.80 7.32
C ASP A 134 -6.44 10.36 7.81
N PHE A 135 -5.26 9.96 8.31
CA PHE A 135 -5.01 8.60 8.76
C PHE A 135 -5.54 8.34 10.17
N GLN A 136 -6.06 7.16 10.40
CA GLN A 136 -6.53 6.71 11.72
C GLN A 136 -6.31 5.18 11.89
N ASP A 137 -6.38 4.69 13.14
CA ASP A 137 -6.18 3.29 13.52
C ASP A 137 -7.36 2.69 14.33
N ARG A 138 -8.47 3.43 14.39
CA ARG A 138 -9.65 3.01 15.15
C ARG A 138 -10.60 2.13 14.34
N TYR A 139 -10.74 2.42 13.06
CA TYR A 139 -11.64 1.73 12.13
C TYR A 139 -10.82 1.11 11.01
N GLY A 140 -11.14 -0.13 10.65
CA GLY A 140 -10.48 -0.89 9.62
C GLY A 140 -11.15 -2.24 9.46
N TYR A 141 -10.46 -3.17 8.82
CA TYR A 141 -10.96 -4.53 8.74
C TYR A 141 -10.97 -5.19 10.12
N GLU A 142 -12.03 -5.96 10.38
CA GLU A 142 -12.06 -6.81 11.58
C GLU A 142 -10.88 -7.78 11.56
N ALA A 143 -10.34 -8.04 12.76
CA ALA A 143 -9.28 -9.03 12.92
C ALA A 143 -9.78 -10.39 12.40
N SER A 144 -9.23 -10.82 11.28
CA SER A 144 -9.63 -12.08 10.67
C SER A 144 -8.76 -13.21 11.21
N LYS A 145 -9.36 -14.39 11.35
CA LYS A 145 -8.60 -15.61 11.62
C LYS A 145 -7.78 -15.97 10.37
N TYR A 146 -6.61 -16.56 10.59
CA TYR A 146 -5.80 -17.11 9.51
C TYR A 146 -6.64 -18.05 8.64
N LYS A 147 -6.51 -17.86 7.33
CA LYS A 147 -7.05 -18.75 6.31
C LYS A 147 -5.91 -19.11 5.36
N GLU A 148 -5.93 -20.33 4.84
CA GLU A 148 -4.90 -20.80 3.86
C GLU A 148 -4.75 -19.87 2.65
N ASP A 149 -5.84 -19.22 2.27
CA ASP A 149 -5.87 -18.24 1.16
C ASP A 149 -5.21 -16.89 1.49
N ALA A 150 -4.82 -16.63 2.74
CA ALA A 150 -4.24 -15.35 3.13
C ALA A 150 -2.96 -15.03 2.33
N LEU A 151 -2.12 -16.04 2.07
CA LEU A 151 -0.88 -15.87 1.30
C LEU A 151 -1.09 -15.60 -0.21
N LYS A 152 -2.31 -15.60 -0.70
CA LYS A 152 -2.63 -15.13 -2.04
C LYS A 152 -2.62 -13.60 -2.15
N LEU A 153 -2.68 -12.90 -1.02
CA LEU A 153 -2.64 -11.44 -0.93
C LEU A 153 -1.20 -10.93 -0.90
N ALA A 154 -0.93 -9.82 -1.58
CA ALA A 154 0.38 -9.19 -1.69
C ALA A 154 1.06 -8.99 -0.33
N SER A 155 0.49 -8.16 0.51
CA SER A 155 1.09 -7.81 1.81
C SER A 155 1.27 -9.02 2.72
N LYS A 156 0.35 -10.00 2.66
CA LYS A 156 0.46 -11.22 3.48
C LYS A 156 1.61 -12.13 2.99
N TYR A 157 1.71 -12.30 1.67
CA TYR A 157 2.79 -13.08 1.06
C TYR A 157 4.16 -12.49 1.37
N ILE A 158 4.32 -11.19 1.17
CA ILE A 158 5.60 -10.51 1.38
C ILE A 158 5.97 -10.49 2.87
N GLY A 159 5.05 -10.13 3.76
CA GLY A 159 5.30 -10.16 5.21
C GLY A 159 5.66 -11.54 5.73
N HIS A 160 5.04 -12.61 5.19
CA HIS A 160 5.39 -13.98 5.51
C HIS A 160 6.78 -14.39 5.00
N THR A 161 7.05 -14.08 3.73
CA THR A 161 8.26 -14.57 3.02
C THR A 161 9.53 -13.87 3.50
N PHE A 162 9.46 -12.57 3.75
CA PHE A 162 10.64 -11.76 4.10
C PHE A 162 10.71 -11.40 5.59
N GLY A 163 9.66 -11.65 6.37
CA GLY A 163 9.61 -11.29 7.79
C GLY A 163 9.66 -9.78 8.03
N CYS A 164 9.32 -8.97 7.03
CA CYS A 164 9.42 -7.52 7.05
C CYS A 164 8.09 -6.85 7.44
N LEU A 165 8.13 -5.53 7.68
CA LEU A 165 6.93 -4.71 7.77
C LEU A 165 6.20 -4.72 6.43
N SER A 166 4.97 -5.23 6.43
CA SER A 166 4.20 -5.39 5.20
C SER A 166 2.74 -5.02 5.43
N LEU A 167 2.31 -3.94 4.78
CA LEU A 167 1.02 -3.30 5.03
C LEU A 167 0.24 -3.12 3.73
N THR A 168 -1.08 -3.21 3.83
CA THR A 168 -2.00 -2.69 2.83
C THR A 168 -2.59 -1.38 3.35
N LEU A 169 -2.46 -0.30 2.61
CA LEU A 169 -3.15 0.97 2.86
C LEU A 169 -4.47 0.98 2.10
N GLU A 170 -5.53 1.37 2.78
CA GLU A 170 -6.83 1.61 2.17
C GLU A 170 -7.20 3.09 2.26
N MET A 171 -7.69 3.63 1.16
CA MET A 171 -8.24 4.99 1.05
C MET A 171 -9.71 4.93 0.66
N PRO A 172 -10.59 5.82 1.17
CA PRO A 172 -12.02 5.75 0.87
C PRO A 172 -12.33 6.15 -0.57
N PHE A 173 -13.30 5.48 -1.20
CA PHE A 173 -13.71 5.82 -2.58
C PHE A 173 -14.48 7.15 -2.67
N LYS A 174 -15.11 7.61 -1.60
CA LYS A 174 -15.99 8.79 -1.62
C LYS A 174 -15.48 9.93 -0.74
N ASP A 175 -15.52 9.74 0.57
CA ASP A 175 -15.05 10.72 1.55
C ASP A 175 -14.50 10.02 2.78
N ASN A 176 -13.65 10.71 3.53
CA ASN A 176 -13.06 10.22 4.78
C ASN A 176 -13.94 10.66 5.95
N ALA A 177 -14.65 9.71 6.56
CA ALA A 177 -15.54 10.01 7.67
C ALA A 177 -14.82 10.53 8.93
N ASN A 178 -13.51 10.30 9.04
CA ASN A 178 -12.68 10.83 10.13
C ASN A 178 -12.39 12.34 9.96
N LEU A 179 -12.31 12.81 8.71
CA LEU A 179 -12.09 14.22 8.36
C LEU A 179 -12.89 14.52 7.08
N PRO A 180 -14.23 14.68 7.17
CA PRO A 180 -15.08 14.82 6.00
C PRO A 180 -14.92 16.16 5.27
N ASP A 181 -15.03 16.12 3.94
CA ASP A 181 -15.17 17.30 3.09
C ASP A 181 -16.40 17.13 2.20
N GLU A 182 -17.53 17.69 2.63
CA GLU A 182 -18.83 17.58 1.93
C GLU A 182 -18.81 18.15 0.51
N ARG A 183 -17.83 18.98 0.15
CA ARG A 183 -17.78 19.64 -1.16
C ARG A 183 -17.09 18.80 -2.22
N VAL A 184 -15.99 18.13 -1.85
CA VAL A 184 -15.13 17.44 -2.82
C VAL A 184 -14.81 16.00 -2.43
N GLY A 185 -15.04 15.61 -1.18
CA GLY A 185 -14.76 14.27 -0.68
C GLY A 185 -13.27 13.90 -0.70
N TRP A 186 -13.01 12.62 -0.82
CA TRP A 186 -11.65 12.11 -1.06
C TRP A 186 -11.22 12.40 -2.49
N ASN A 187 -10.06 13.01 -2.67
CA ASN A 187 -9.61 13.51 -3.96
C ASN A 187 -8.09 13.34 -4.17
N GLY A 188 -7.60 13.79 -5.33
CA GLY A 188 -6.19 13.66 -5.72
C GLY A 188 -5.24 14.43 -4.81
N GLU A 189 -5.63 15.62 -4.34
CA GLU A 189 -4.79 16.43 -3.44
C GLU A 189 -4.59 15.71 -2.09
N ARG A 190 -5.68 15.19 -1.52
CA ARG A 190 -5.62 14.43 -0.26
C ARG A 190 -4.82 13.14 -0.40
N SER A 191 -5.01 12.42 -1.52
CA SER A 191 -4.23 11.21 -1.80
C SER A 191 -2.73 11.52 -1.94
N ALA A 192 -2.38 12.60 -2.65
CA ALA A 192 -1.00 13.03 -2.81
C ALA A 192 -0.38 13.53 -1.49
N ALA A 193 -1.14 14.29 -0.70
CA ALA A 193 -0.70 14.71 0.63
C ALA A 193 -0.44 13.52 1.56
N LEU A 194 -1.32 12.51 1.52
CA LEU A 194 -1.14 11.26 2.27
C LEU A 194 0.11 10.49 1.81
N GLY A 195 0.39 10.48 0.50
CA GLY A 195 1.58 9.83 -0.05
C GLY A 195 2.88 10.55 0.29
N ALA A 196 2.80 11.85 0.50
CA ALA A 196 3.94 12.67 0.93
C ALA A 196 4.16 12.67 2.46
N ALA A 197 3.19 12.22 3.24
CA ALA A 197 3.28 12.17 4.71
C ALA A 197 4.25 11.11 5.19
#